data_cb250cd6edbfe898204d4f917466b610
#
_entry.id   cb250cd6edbfe898204d4f917466b610
#
_cell.length_a   1.000
_cell.length_b   1.000
_cell.length_c   1.000
_cell.angle_alpha   90.00
_cell.angle_beta   90.00
_cell.angle_gamma   90.00
#
_symmetry.space_group_name_H-M   'P 1'
#
loop_
_entity.id
_entity.type
_entity.pdbx_description
1 polymer ?
#
loop_
_entity_poly.entity_id
_entity_poly.type
_entity_poly.pdbx_seq_one_letter_code
_entity_poly.pdbx_strand_id
1 'polypeptide(L)'
;MKGRHIKILTIFGLIAIIALQTIWLCNAYIQFSQSIYKDSNDILKKSLNREASIRFEKTPKGTMINGAPIKDSNEIVPEIAYLNEGLLKLGLELSLTNVDSLANDFLKATNIESTITIYLLNTDTEKVLNKSKNDLDIHSFGIIKTDIIPI
;
A
#
# COMPACT_ATOMS: atom_id res chain seq x y z
N MET A 1 -3.66 -2.02 -61.24
CA MET A 1 -2.98 -1.14 -60.26
C MET A 1 -3.85 -0.77 -59.04
N LYS A 2 -5.16 -0.52 -59.15
CA LYS A 2 -6.05 -0.11 -58.06
C LYS A 2 -6.11 -1.08 -56.85
N GLY A 3 -6.07 -2.40 -57.06
CA GLY A 3 -6.21 -3.36 -55.94
C GLY A 3 -5.00 -3.43 -55.00
N ARG A 4 -3.78 -3.06 -55.45
CA ARG A 4 -2.57 -3.07 -54.62
C ARG A 4 -2.56 -1.90 -53.62
N HIS A 5 -3.01 -0.73 -54.04
CA HIS A 5 -3.12 0.44 -53.14
C HIS A 5 -4.18 0.26 -52.05
N ILE A 6 -5.32 -0.39 -52.38
CA ILE A 6 -6.36 -0.71 -51.39
C ILE A 6 -5.81 -1.65 -50.32
N LYS A 7 -5.11 -2.72 -50.72
CA LYS A 7 -4.49 -3.66 -49.75
C LYS A 7 -3.49 -2.97 -48.82
N ILE A 8 -2.64 -2.11 -49.38
CA ILE A 8 -1.65 -1.36 -48.58
C ILE A 8 -2.35 -0.43 -47.60
N LEU A 9 -3.38 0.32 -48.03
CA LEU A 9 -4.15 1.21 -47.18
C LEU A 9 -4.86 0.44 -46.04
N THR A 10 -5.43 -0.73 -46.35
CA THR A 10 -6.07 -1.59 -45.33
C THR A 10 -5.06 -2.07 -44.29
N ILE A 11 -3.85 -2.48 -44.70
CA ILE A 11 -2.79 -2.91 -43.79
C ILE A 11 -2.36 -1.75 -42.87
N PHE A 12 -2.13 -0.55 -43.42
CA PHE A 12 -1.80 0.64 -42.62
C PHE A 12 -2.92 1.01 -41.64
N GLY A 13 -4.18 0.93 -42.06
CA GLY A 13 -5.32 1.17 -41.18
C GLY A 13 -5.36 0.15 -40.04
N LEU A 14 -5.12 -1.14 -40.31
CA LEU A 14 -5.08 -2.17 -39.28
C LEU A 14 -3.95 -1.94 -38.26
N ILE A 15 -2.75 -1.60 -38.74
CA ILE A 15 -1.60 -1.29 -37.90
C ILE A 15 -1.90 -0.08 -37.02
N ALA A 16 -2.52 0.96 -37.56
CA ALA A 16 -2.89 2.17 -36.78
C ALA A 16 -3.90 1.85 -35.68
N ILE A 17 -4.88 1.00 -35.96
CA ILE A 17 -5.86 0.57 -34.96
C ILE A 17 -5.20 -0.24 -33.84
N ILE A 18 -4.31 -1.18 -34.18
CA ILE A 18 -3.59 -1.98 -33.18
C ILE A 18 -2.71 -1.06 -32.31
N ALA A 19 -1.99 -0.12 -32.92
CA ALA A 19 -1.16 0.83 -32.18
C ALA A 19 -2.00 1.68 -31.20
N LEU A 20 -3.13 2.20 -31.64
CA LEU A 20 -4.05 2.96 -30.79
C LEU A 20 -4.59 2.12 -29.62
N GLN A 21 -5.00 0.89 -29.88
CA GLN A 21 -5.48 -0.03 -28.85
C GLN A 21 -4.39 -0.34 -27.82
N THR A 22 -3.15 -0.55 -28.28
CA THR A 22 -2.00 -0.81 -27.41
C THR A 22 -1.73 0.38 -26.49
N ILE A 23 -1.70 1.60 -27.04
CA ILE A 23 -1.51 2.84 -26.26
C ILE A 23 -2.62 3.00 -25.23
N TRP A 24 -3.88 2.78 -25.63
CA TRP A 24 -5.01 2.86 -24.72
C TRP A 24 -4.91 1.85 -23.58
N LEU A 25 -4.56 0.60 -23.90
CA LEU A 25 -4.39 -0.47 -22.90
C LEU A 25 -3.26 -0.17 -21.93
N CYS A 26 -2.12 0.32 -22.42
CA CYS A 26 -1.01 0.73 -21.56
C CYS A 26 -1.42 1.87 -20.60
N ASN A 27 -2.12 2.88 -21.11
CA ASN A 27 -2.59 3.98 -20.27
C ASN A 27 -3.61 3.51 -19.23
N ALA A 28 -4.55 2.64 -19.60
CA ALA A 28 -5.53 2.06 -18.69
C ALA A 28 -4.83 1.24 -17.58
N TYR A 29 -3.82 0.44 -17.95
CA TYR A 29 -3.03 -0.33 -16.98
C TYR A 29 -2.29 0.58 -15.98
N ILE A 30 -1.64 1.64 -16.47
CA ILE A 30 -0.92 2.60 -15.62
C ILE A 30 -1.89 3.27 -14.63
N GLN A 31 -3.04 3.77 -15.11
CA GLN A 31 -4.04 4.41 -14.26
C GLN A 31 -4.60 3.45 -13.21
N PHE A 32 -4.90 2.23 -13.61
CA PHE A 32 -5.39 1.19 -12.71
C PHE A 32 -4.36 0.84 -11.62
N SER A 33 -3.10 0.66 -12.00
CA SER A 33 -2.02 0.37 -11.05
C SER A 33 -1.81 1.51 -10.06
N GLN A 34 -1.87 2.77 -10.52
CA GLN A 34 -1.77 3.95 -9.65
C GLN A 34 -2.95 4.06 -8.68
N SER A 35 -4.17 3.75 -9.13
CA SER A 35 -5.35 3.73 -8.26
C SER A 35 -5.20 2.69 -7.15
N ILE A 36 -4.85 1.45 -7.51
CA ILE A 36 -4.65 0.38 -6.51
C ILE A 36 -3.53 0.74 -5.52
N TYR A 37 -2.43 1.28 -6.01
CA TYR A 37 -1.32 1.73 -5.15
C TYR A 37 -1.79 2.75 -4.12
N LYS A 38 -2.52 3.78 -4.56
CA LYS A 38 -3.07 4.82 -3.68
C LYS A 38 -4.05 4.24 -2.66
N ASP A 39 -4.99 3.43 -3.14
CA ASP A 39 -6.01 2.81 -2.28
C ASP A 39 -5.38 1.88 -1.24
N SER A 40 -4.34 1.12 -1.64
CA SER A 40 -3.59 0.24 -0.74
C SER A 40 -2.84 1.02 0.34
N ASN A 41 -2.21 2.14 0.00
CA ASN A 41 -1.56 3.04 0.96
C ASN A 41 -2.56 3.64 1.95
N ASP A 42 -3.71 4.09 1.47
CA ASP A 42 -4.76 4.65 2.33
C ASP A 42 -5.35 3.60 3.27
N ILE A 43 -5.55 2.38 2.79
CA ILE A 43 -6.02 1.25 3.60
C ILE A 43 -5.01 0.92 4.68
N LEU A 44 -3.72 0.82 4.34
CA LEU A 44 -2.66 0.54 5.31
C LEU A 44 -2.60 1.61 6.40
N LYS A 45 -2.60 2.90 6.03
CA LYS A 45 -2.61 4.02 6.98
C LYS A 45 -3.82 3.98 7.91
N LYS A 46 -5.02 3.75 7.36
CA LYS A 46 -6.26 3.64 8.15
C LYS A 46 -6.20 2.46 9.11
N SER A 47 -5.67 1.32 8.66
CA SER A 47 -5.56 0.11 9.49
C SER A 47 -4.58 0.29 10.64
N LEU A 48 -3.42 0.92 10.39
CA LEU A 48 -2.44 1.25 11.42
C LEU A 48 -3.01 2.24 12.44
N ASN A 49 -3.67 3.30 11.99
CA ASN A 49 -4.29 4.29 12.88
C ASN A 49 -5.40 3.65 13.73
N ARG A 50 -6.21 2.77 13.15
CA ARG A 50 -7.28 2.09 13.87
C ARG A 50 -6.72 1.09 14.89
N GLU A 51 -5.69 0.34 14.53
CA GLU A 51 -5.02 -0.58 15.45
C GLU A 51 -4.38 0.17 16.63
N ALA A 52 -3.68 1.28 16.35
CA ALA A 52 -3.12 2.14 17.38
C ALA A 52 -4.22 2.71 18.32
N SER A 53 -5.37 3.12 17.78
CA SER A 53 -6.51 3.57 18.58
C SER A 53 -7.03 2.45 19.49
N ILE A 54 -7.14 1.22 19.00
CA ILE A 54 -7.58 0.06 19.79
C ILE A 54 -6.61 -0.23 20.94
N ARG A 55 -5.30 -0.08 20.70
CA ARG A 55 -4.29 -0.22 21.75
C ARG A 55 -4.39 0.92 22.77
N PHE A 56 -4.58 2.14 22.27
CA PHE A 56 -4.73 3.33 23.13
C PHE A 56 -5.95 3.22 24.06
N GLU A 57 -7.07 2.67 23.59
CA GLU A 57 -8.27 2.43 24.40
C GLU A 57 -8.00 1.51 25.63
N LYS A 58 -6.94 0.69 25.58
CA LYS A 58 -6.51 -0.19 26.68
C LYS A 58 -5.65 0.53 27.72
N THR A 59 -5.22 1.77 27.46
CA THR A 59 -4.43 2.54 28.42
C THR A 59 -5.31 3.08 29.57
N PRO A 60 -4.74 3.34 30.75
CA PRO A 60 -5.49 3.97 31.82
C PRO A 60 -6.05 5.34 31.42
N LYS A 61 -7.23 5.68 31.90
CA LYS A 61 -7.85 6.98 31.64
C LYS A 61 -6.93 8.11 32.11
N GLY A 62 -6.71 9.10 31.26
CA GLY A 62 -5.81 10.23 31.52
C GLY A 62 -4.36 10.01 31.05
N THR A 63 -4.06 8.88 30.44
CA THR A 63 -2.76 8.67 29.77
C THR A 63 -2.57 9.68 28.65
N MET A 64 -1.46 10.40 28.69
CA MET A 64 -1.02 11.29 27.61
C MET A 64 0.22 10.69 26.96
N ILE A 65 0.19 10.52 25.65
CA ILE A 65 1.38 10.16 24.84
C ILE A 65 1.94 11.44 24.28
N ASN A 66 3.05 11.89 24.83
CA ASN A 66 3.78 13.03 24.29
C ASN A 66 4.70 12.55 23.17
N GLY A 67 4.61 13.18 22.00
CA GLY A 67 5.57 12.96 20.92
C GLY A 67 7.00 13.24 21.38
N ALA A 68 7.96 12.46 20.88
CA ALA A 68 9.38 12.78 21.12
C ALA A 68 9.71 14.11 20.48
N PRO A 69 10.60 14.94 21.09
CA PRO A 69 11.05 16.15 20.45
C PRO A 69 11.74 15.80 19.12
N ILE A 70 11.37 16.51 18.06
CA ILE A 70 11.98 16.38 16.73
C ILE A 70 13.48 16.63 16.90
N LYS A 71 14.30 15.60 16.70
CA LYS A 71 15.74 15.70 16.87
C LYS A 71 16.41 16.54 15.77
N ASP A 72 15.84 16.53 14.57
CA ASP A 72 16.31 17.32 13.45
C ASP A 72 15.12 17.94 12.71
N SER A 73 15.19 19.26 12.49
CA SER A 73 14.11 20.06 11.89
C SER A 73 13.78 19.69 10.43
N ASN A 74 14.46 18.73 9.83
CA ASN A 74 14.29 18.33 8.44
C ASN A 74 13.61 16.97 8.24
N GLU A 75 13.39 16.19 9.30
CA GLU A 75 12.69 14.90 9.20
C GLU A 75 11.25 15.04 9.71
N ILE A 76 10.31 14.98 8.79
CA ILE A 76 8.87 14.90 9.12
C ILE A 76 8.57 13.45 9.51
N VAL A 77 8.64 13.16 10.80
CA VAL A 77 8.24 11.84 11.33
C VAL A 77 6.70 11.77 11.35
N PRO A 78 6.08 10.76 10.76
CA PRO A 78 4.63 10.61 10.78
C PRO A 78 4.08 10.50 12.22
N GLU A 79 2.91 11.09 12.46
CA GLU A 79 2.23 11.04 13.77
C GLU A 79 2.06 9.62 14.30
N ILE A 80 1.78 8.67 13.40
CA ILE A 80 1.62 7.26 13.74
C ILE A 80 2.90 6.64 14.33
N ALA A 81 4.09 7.08 13.94
CA ALA A 81 5.35 6.60 14.49
C ALA A 81 5.51 7.01 15.96
N TYR A 82 5.20 8.26 16.28
CA TYR A 82 5.21 8.74 17.67
C TYR A 82 4.20 8.02 18.56
N LEU A 83 3.00 7.80 18.02
CA LEU A 83 1.97 7.09 18.75
C LEU A 83 2.39 5.64 19.02
N ASN A 84 2.96 4.96 18.03
CA ASN A 84 3.44 3.59 18.20
C ASN A 84 4.59 3.49 19.20
N GLU A 85 5.56 4.41 19.14
CA GLU A 85 6.67 4.47 20.11
C GLU A 85 6.15 4.69 21.55
N GLY A 86 5.18 5.59 21.71
CA GLY A 86 4.54 5.84 22.99
C GLY A 86 3.80 4.63 23.53
N LEU A 87 3.04 3.93 22.69
CA LEU A 87 2.32 2.71 23.05
C LEU A 87 3.29 1.57 23.39
N LEU A 88 4.39 1.43 22.65
CA LEU A 88 5.42 0.43 22.92
C LEU A 88 6.07 0.66 24.29
N LYS A 89 6.36 1.90 24.67
CA LYS A 89 6.87 2.26 26.00
C LYS A 89 5.90 1.89 27.14
N LEU A 90 4.61 1.81 26.84
CA LEU A 90 3.58 1.33 27.76
C LEU A 90 3.39 -0.19 27.73
N GLY A 91 4.23 -0.93 26.99
CA GLY A 91 4.14 -2.38 26.83
C GLY A 91 3.06 -2.85 25.86
N LEU A 92 2.51 -1.96 25.05
CA LEU A 92 1.47 -2.26 24.07
C LEU A 92 2.08 -2.40 22.67
N GLU A 93 2.50 -3.62 22.34
CA GLU A 93 3.14 -3.93 21.06
C GLU A 93 2.17 -3.90 19.88
N LEU A 94 2.68 -3.56 18.69
CA LEU A 94 1.95 -3.59 17.43
C LEU A 94 1.57 -5.03 17.07
N SER A 95 0.30 -5.25 16.79
CA SER A 95 -0.21 -6.54 16.32
C SER A 95 -0.40 -6.53 14.80
N LEU A 96 0.55 -7.12 14.06
CA LEU A 96 0.43 -7.25 12.59
C LEU A 96 -0.83 -8.02 12.17
N THR A 97 -1.26 -9.01 12.98
CA THR A 97 -2.48 -9.78 12.73
C THR A 97 -3.73 -8.88 12.80
N ASN A 98 -3.77 -7.95 13.77
CA ASN A 98 -4.88 -7.00 13.88
C ASN A 98 -4.87 -6.01 12.71
N VAL A 99 -3.69 -5.49 12.33
CA VAL A 99 -3.57 -4.59 11.17
C VAL A 99 -4.04 -5.29 9.90
N ASP A 100 -3.64 -6.56 9.70
CA ASP A 100 -4.06 -7.37 8.55
C ASP A 100 -5.58 -7.61 8.53
N SER A 101 -6.17 -7.93 9.67
CA SER A 101 -7.63 -8.11 9.78
C SER A 101 -8.36 -6.82 9.42
N LEU A 102 -7.95 -5.68 9.98
CA LEU A 102 -8.53 -4.37 9.69
C LEU A 102 -8.36 -3.98 8.22
N ALA A 103 -7.18 -4.24 7.63
CA ALA A 103 -6.95 -3.98 6.22
C ALA A 103 -7.86 -4.82 5.31
N ASN A 104 -8.06 -6.10 5.63
CA ASN A 104 -9.00 -6.94 4.90
C ASN A 104 -10.46 -6.47 5.05
N ASP A 105 -10.86 -5.96 6.21
CA ASP A 105 -12.20 -5.41 6.40
C ASP A 105 -12.40 -4.13 5.57
N PHE A 106 -11.39 -3.26 5.50
CA PHE A 106 -11.43 -2.09 4.62
C PHE A 106 -11.46 -2.47 3.13
N LEU A 107 -10.71 -3.49 2.71
CA LEU A 107 -10.77 -4.01 1.33
C LEU A 107 -12.18 -4.49 0.96
N LYS A 108 -12.80 -5.29 1.82
CA LYS A 108 -14.18 -5.75 1.62
C LYS A 108 -15.16 -4.60 1.51
N ALA A 109 -15.01 -3.57 2.34
CA ALA A 109 -15.86 -2.39 2.30
C ALA A 109 -15.72 -1.58 1.00
N THR A 110 -14.58 -1.67 0.32
CA THR A 110 -14.33 -1.01 -0.97
C THR A 110 -14.61 -1.89 -2.19
N ASN A 111 -15.11 -3.12 -1.99
CA ASN A 111 -15.33 -4.12 -3.04
C ASN A 111 -14.07 -4.43 -3.89
N ILE A 112 -12.90 -4.33 -3.29
CA ILE A 112 -11.65 -4.72 -3.94
C ILE A 112 -11.36 -6.18 -3.63
N GLU A 113 -11.46 -7.04 -4.64
CA GLU A 113 -11.08 -8.45 -4.54
C GLU A 113 -9.56 -8.58 -4.63
N SER A 114 -8.87 -8.39 -3.54
CA SER A 114 -7.41 -8.58 -3.46
C SER A 114 -7.00 -9.12 -2.10
N THR A 115 -5.78 -9.64 -2.02
CA THR A 115 -5.18 -10.12 -0.77
C THR A 115 -4.08 -9.16 -0.36
N ILE A 116 -4.10 -8.72 0.90
CA ILE A 116 -3.02 -7.91 1.49
C ILE A 116 -2.15 -8.81 2.36
N THR A 117 -0.85 -8.58 2.32
CA THR A 117 0.11 -9.10 3.29
C THR A 117 0.93 -7.94 3.82
N ILE A 118 1.04 -7.84 5.13
CA ILE A 118 1.73 -6.75 5.81
C ILE A 118 3.07 -7.28 6.31
N TYR A 119 4.13 -6.53 6.03
CA TYR A 119 5.49 -6.84 6.44
C TYR A 119 6.00 -5.78 7.40
N LEU A 120 6.64 -6.23 8.48
CA LEU A 120 7.47 -5.38 9.33
C LEU A 120 8.91 -5.52 8.83
N LEU A 121 9.50 -4.39 8.45
CA LEU A 121 10.86 -4.32 7.92
C LEU A 121 11.79 -3.65 8.93
N ASN A 122 13.05 -4.06 8.93
CA ASN A 122 14.10 -3.31 9.59
C ASN A 122 14.49 -2.12 8.70
N THR A 123 14.49 -0.91 9.25
CA THR A 123 14.72 0.33 8.49
C THR A 123 16.10 0.38 7.84
N ASP A 124 17.13 -0.15 8.52
CA ASP A 124 18.52 -0.04 8.06
C ASP A 124 18.89 -1.10 7.01
N THR A 125 18.28 -2.29 7.12
CA THR A 125 18.67 -3.45 6.30
C THR A 125 17.59 -3.87 5.32
N GLU A 126 16.40 -3.27 5.38
CA GLU A 126 15.19 -3.66 4.62
C GLU A 126 14.82 -5.14 4.78
N LYS A 127 15.38 -5.81 5.78
CA LYS A 127 15.05 -7.22 6.05
C LYS A 127 13.69 -7.35 6.70
N VAL A 128 12.94 -8.33 6.25
CA VAL A 128 11.65 -8.69 6.86
C VAL A 128 11.90 -9.24 8.27
N LEU A 129 11.40 -8.53 9.27
CA LEU A 129 11.43 -8.94 10.68
C LEU A 129 10.24 -9.83 11.01
N ASN A 130 9.06 -9.48 10.48
CA ASN A 130 7.83 -10.22 10.71
C ASN A 130 6.86 -10.00 9.55
N LYS A 131 5.87 -10.87 9.40
CA LYS A 131 4.82 -10.76 8.39
C LYS A 131 3.47 -11.23 8.94
N SER A 132 2.38 -10.67 8.40
CA SER A 132 1.03 -11.00 8.85
C SER A 132 0.57 -12.38 8.37
N LYS A 133 1.02 -12.82 7.18
CA LYS A 133 0.69 -14.12 6.54
C LYS A 133 1.91 -14.71 5.85
N ASN A 134 1.88 -16.03 5.68
CA ASN A 134 2.99 -16.76 5.05
C ASN A 134 2.88 -16.93 3.53
N ASP A 135 1.76 -16.51 2.91
CA ASP A 135 1.33 -17.02 1.62
C ASP A 135 1.85 -16.23 0.40
N LEU A 136 2.45 -15.06 0.59
CA LEU A 136 2.95 -14.24 -0.52
C LEU A 136 4.46 -14.02 -0.40
N ASP A 137 5.16 -14.25 -1.51
CA ASP A 137 6.54 -13.83 -1.66
C ASP A 137 6.57 -12.37 -2.16
N ILE A 138 7.33 -11.52 -1.47
CA ILE A 138 7.50 -10.10 -1.79
C ILE A 138 8.03 -9.85 -3.21
N HIS A 139 8.59 -10.87 -3.84
CA HIS A 139 9.13 -10.82 -5.21
C HIS A 139 8.20 -11.43 -6.26
N SER A 140 7.02 -11.92 -5.88
CA SER A 140 6.07 -12.51 -6.83
C SER A 140 5.58 -11.49 -7.86
N PHE A 141 5.32 -11.99 -9.07
CA PHE A 141 4.76 -11.15 -10.15
C PHE A 141 3.32 -10.71 -9.82
N GLY A 142 2.98 -9.48 -10.20
CA GLY A 142 1.63 -8.94 -9.99
C GLY A 142 1.39 -8.34 -8.59
N ILE A 143 2.42 -8.24 -7.75
CA ILE A 143 2.33 -7.58 -6.45
C ILE A 143 2.51 -6.06 -6.62
N ILE A 144 1.60 -5.31 -6.03
CA ILE A 144 1.73 -3.86 -5.87
C ILE A 144 2.21 -3.61 -4.44
N LYS A 145 3.41 -3.00 -4.33
CA LYS A 145 3.99 -2.62 -3.04
C LYS A 145 3.50 -1.23 -2.65
N THR A 146 3.15 -1.05 -1.40
CA THR A 146 2.83 0.26 -0.82
C THR A 146 4.09 1.00 -0.38
N ASP A 147 3.93 2.26 0.05
CA ASP A 147 5.00 2.98 0.74
C ASP A 147 5.35 2.28 2.06
N ILE A 148 6.62 2.43 2.46
CA ILE A 148 7.05 2.05 3.80
C ILE A 148 6.58 3.14 4.77
N ILE A 149 5.79 2.73 5.77
CA ILE A 149 5.33 3.64 6.81
C ILE A 149 6.22 3.42 8.04
N PRO A 150 7.00 4.42 8.48
CA PRO A 150 7.77 4.32 9.71
C PRO A 150 6.81 4.24 10.91
N ILE A 151 7.12 3.33 11.83
CA ILE A 151 6.32 3.06 13.04
C ILE A 151 7.20 2.94 14.27
#